data_bb0cac37f54fae59b7fc0cf286781ce4
#
_entry.id   bb0cac37f54fae59b7fc0cf286781ce4
#
_cell.length_a   1.000
_cell.length_b   1.000
_cell.length_c   1.000
_cell.angle_alpha   90.00
_cell.angle_beta   90.00
_cell.angle_gamma   90.00
#
_symmetry.space_group_name_H-M   'P 1'
#
loop_
_entity.id
_entity.type
_entity.pdbx_description
1 polymer ?
#
loop_
_entity_poly.entity_id
_entity_poly.type
_entity_poly.pdbx_seq_one_letter_code
_entity_poly.pdbx_strand_id
1 'polypeptide(L)'
;MPRSETIALGAGSLTPMKVAQGYSVFANGGYYVEPFYIDHVENSFGEVLFKANPKVICQHDCPQMPVQPEDKFAAEFGEQDVTTENIAPDNALENDTPQYAKQVISAQNAFIMREMMYSNIWGGGSWRDGTGWNGTGWRAQKLERRDIGGKTGTTNDSKDTWYNGYGPGIVAIAWVGFDDHSRTLGRTTVNSNLGKGQISGAESGAKTAEPAWIDFMRAALDGVPQQGKNIPDDIVRVRIDRDSGLLTHKVDGSSMFEYFEKGTEPTEYVGNNLEDSIYSGGSGGAEELF
;
A
#
# COMPACT_ATOMS: atom_id res chain seq x y z
N MET A 1 20.15 -1.26 -6.14
CA MET A 1 18.99 -2.06 -6.62
C MET A 1 19.20 -2.45 -8.07
N PRO A 2 18.81 -3.66 -8.50
CA PRO A 2 18.89 -4.04 -9.91
C PRO A 2 18.00 -3.13 -10.76
N ARG A 3 18.54 -2.61 -11.86
CA ARG A 3 17.77 -1.81 -12.83
C ARG A 3 17.14 -2.74 -13.88
N SER A 4 16.13 -3.48 -13.49
CA SER A 4 15.43 -4.41 -14.38
C SER A 4 13.95 -4.45 -14.04
N GLU A 5 13.12 -4.89 -14.97
CA GLU A 5 11.66 -5.04 -14.79
C GLU A 5 11.30 -5.98 -13.63
N THR A 6 12.21 -6.87 -13.25
CA THR A 6 12.02 -7.80 -12.14
C THR A 6 11.89 -7.10 -10.78
N ILE A 7 12.26 -5.81 -10.69
CA ILE A 7 12.05 -5.01 -9.46
C ILE A 7 10.57 -4.92 -9.10
N ALA A 8 9.67 -4.89 -10.10
CA ALA A 8 8.23 -4.91 -9.89
C ALA A 8 7.73 -6.21 -9.24
N LEU A 9 8.48 -7.28 -9.37
CA LEU A 9 8.22 -8.58 -8.73
C LEU A 9 8.96 -8.75 -7.40
N GLY A 10 9.59 -7.70 -6.88
CA GLY A 10 10.29 -7.72 -5.60
C GLY A 10 11.72 -8.28 -5.65
N ALA A 11 12.40 -8.25 -6.81
CA ALA A 11 13.78 -8.74 -6.94
C ALA A 11 14.85 -7.85 -6.27
N GLY A 12 14.48 -6.96 -5.38
CA GLY A 12 15.38 -6.10 -4.62
C GLY A 12 15.55 -6.56 -3.17
N SER A 13 16.76 -6.50 -2.64
CA SER A 13 17.02 -6.69 -1.21
C SER A 13 16.94 -5.36 -0.49
N LEU A 14 16.06 -5.26 0.50
CA LEU A 14 15.85 -4.07 1.31
C LEU A 14 15.76 -4.45 2.79
N THR A 15 16.20 -3.55 3.65
CA THR A 15 15.95 -3.70 5.08
C THR A 15 14.48 -3.42 5.41
N PRO A 16 13.91 -4.02 6.47
CA PRO A 16 12.54 -3.71 6.92
C PRO A 16 12.31 -2.21 7.10
N MET A 17 13.30 -1.46 7.60
CA MET A 17 13.20 -0.01 7.75
C MET A 17 13.02 0.71 6.41
N LYS A 18 13.75 0.30 5.36
CA LYS A 18 13.59 0.88 4.02
C LYS A 18 12.22 0.55 3.41
N VAL A 19 11.70 -0.64 3.69
CA VAL A 19 10.35 -1.03 3.28
C VAL A 19 9.31 -0.19 4.03
N ALA A 20 9.47 0.01 5.35
CA ALA A 20 8.60 0.88 6.14
C ALA A 20 8.58 2.31 5.61
N GLN A 21 9.76 2.84 5.28
CA GLN A 21 9.91 4.17 4.68
C GLN A 21 9.15 4.28 3.35
N GLY A 22 9.23 3.27 2.47
CA GLY A 22 8.47 3.23 1.22
C GLY A 22 6.95 3.16 1.46
N TYR A 23 6.49 2.32 2.39
CA TYR A 23 5.07 2.23 2.73
C TYR A 23 4.53 3.51 3.38
N SER A 24 5.38 4.24 4.12
CA SER A 24 4.97 5.52 4.72
C SER A 24 4.62 6.56 3.66
N VAL A 25 5.29 6.55 2.50
CA VAL A 25 4.97 7.45 1.38
C VAL A 25 3.53 7.26 0.92
N PHE A 26 3.07 6.01 0.77
CA PHE A 26 1.67 5.75 0.40
C PHE A 26 0.70 6.08 1.53
N ALA A 27 1.06 5.76 2.78
CA ALA A 27 0.19 5.97 3.93
C ALA A 27 -0.07 7.45 4.24
N ASN A 28 0.89 8.33 3.92
CA ASN A 28 0.90 9.73 4.33
C ASN A 28 0.53 10.73 3.22
N GLY A 29 0.09 10.25 2.03
CA GLY A 29 -0.30 11.13 0.93
C GLY A 29 0.83 11.52 -0.01
N GLY A 30 1.90 10.73 -0.06
CA GLY A 30 2.96 10.89 -1.05
C GLY A 30 4.24 11.55 -0.55
N TYR A 31 4.38 11.79 0.74
CA TYR A 31 5.53 12.49 1.32
C TYR A 31 6.61 11.52 1.77
N TYR A 32 7.86 11.82 1.40
CA TYR A 32 9.03 11.07 1.84
C TYR A 32 9.52 11.57 3.19
N VAL A 33 9.45 10.71 4.19
CA VAL A 33 9.95 10.99 5.55
C VAL A 33 11.13 10.09 5.86
N GLU A 34 12.14 10.67 6.47
CA GLU A 34 13.34 9.94 6.88
C GLU A 34 13.13 9.35 8.28
N PRO A 35 13.36 8.04 8.47
CA PRO A 35 13.25 7.45 9.79
C PRO A 35 14.43 7.86 10.67
N PHE A 36 14.17 8.07 11.94
CA PHE A 36 15.20 8.34 12.96
C PHE A 36 14.95 7.47 14.19
N TYR A 37 16.00 7.23 14.98
CA TYR A 37 15.94 6.35 16.14
C TYR A 37 16.12 7.08 17.46
N ILE A 38 16.85 8.20 17.42
CA ILE A 38 17.19 8.97 18.61
C ILE A 38 16.39 10.25 18.58
N ASP A 39 15.44 10.38 19.51
CA ASP A 39 14.61 11.58 19.64
C ASP A 39 15.43 12.71 20.28
N HIS A 40 16.06 12.43 21.41
CA HIS A 40 16.93 13.39 22.08
C HIS A 40 18.02 12.67 22.90
N VAL A 41 19.04 13.39 23.27
CA VAL A 41 20.11 12.94 24.16
C VAL A 41 20.26 13.97 25.29
N GLU A 42 20.22 13.49 26.53
CA GLU A 42 20.40 14.31 27.72
C GLU A 42 21.67 13.90 28.47
N ASN A 43 22.28 14.85 29.16
CA ASN A 43 23.37 14.55 30.11
C ASN A 43 22.78 14.12 31.47
N SER A 44 23.65 13.76 32.42
CA SER A 44 23.26 13.34 33.77
C SER A 44 22.57 14.42 34.62
N PHE A 45 22.55 15.65 34.16
CA PHE A 45 21.88 16.79 34.82
C PHE A 45 20.53 17.12 34.19
N GLY A 46 20.09 16.35 33.16
CA GLY A 46 18.82 16.61 32.42
C GLY A 46 18.93 17.72 31.38
N GLU A 47 20.15 18.12 31.02
CA GLU A 47 20.37 19.11 29.96
C GLU A 47 20.37 18.40 28.61
N VAL A 48 19.53 18.86 27.66
CA VAL A 48 19.40 18.30 26.33
C VAL A 48 20.63 18.67 25.49
N LEU A 49 21.40 17.66 25.11
CA LEU A 49 22.59 17.81 24.27
C LEU A 49 22.28 17.71 22.79
N PHE A 50 21.24 16.97 22.45
CA PHE A 50 20.76 16.76 21.08
C PHE A 50 19.27 16.60 21.10
N LYS A 51 18.57 17.15 20.11
CA LYS A 51 17.16 16.91 19.82
C LYS A 51 16.98 16.69 18.33
N ALA A 52 16.32 15.60 17.95
CA ALA A 52 16.01 15.34 16.55
C ALA A 52 15.08 16.42 15.99
N ASN A 53 15.33 16.84 14.76
CA ASN A 53 14.44 17.73 14.00
C ASN A 53 14.01 17.01 12.72
N PRO A 54 13.10 16.00 12.82
CA PRO A 54 12.66 15.24 11.67
C PRO A 54 11.84 16.09 10.70
N LYS A 55 11.94 15.77 9.42
CA LYS A 55 11.07 16.36 8.41
C LYS A 55 9.63 15.96 8.65
N VAL A 56 8.73 16.93 8.72
CA VAL A 56 7.29 16.75 8.96
C VAL A 56 6.49 17.08 7.71
N ILE A 57 5.28 16.51 7.63
CA ILE A 57 4.35 16.85 6.54
C ILE A 57 3.76 18.22 6.85
N CYS A 58 3.86 19.14 5.90
CA CYS A 58 3.19 20.41 5.99
C CYS A 58 1.68 20.22 5.81
N GLN A 59 0.88 20.72 6.76
CA GLN A 59 -0.60 20.61 6.73
C GLN A 59 -1.29 21.91 6.35
N HIS A 60 -0.68 23.07 6.65
CA HIS A 60 -1.25 24.39 6.41
C HIS A 60 -0.13 25.37 6.05
N ASP A 61 -0.43 26.34 5.20
CA ASP A 61 0.50 27.40 4.77
C ASP A 61 1.86 26.89 4.30
N CYS A 62 1.83 25.84 3.52
CA CYS A 62 3.02 25.15 3.07
C CYS A 62 3.86 26.04 2.15
N PRO A 63 5.16 26.18 2.41
CA PRO A 63 6.04 26.84 1.46
C PRO A 63 5.97 26.10 0.13
N GLN A 64 5.79 26.84 -0.97
CA GLN A 64 5.81 26.24 -2.29
C GLN A 64 7.21 25.68 -2.56
N MET A 65 7.37 24.39 -2.36
CA MET A 65 8.61 23.72 -2.78
C MET A 65 8.59 23.61 -4.31
N PRO A 66 9.65 24.03 -4.99
CA PRO A 66 9.73 23.89 -6.44
C PRO A 66 9.59 22.42 -6.82
N VAL A 67 8.60 22.13 -7.68
CA VAL A 67 8.46 20.81 -8.30
C VAL A 67 9.74 20.57 -9.11
N GLN A 68 10.59 19.65 -8.66
CA GLN A 68 11.76 19.27 -9.43
C GLN A 68 11.34 18.31 -10.55
N PRO A 69 11.85 18.49 -11.78
CA PRO A 69 11.58 17.55 -12.87
C PRO A 69 11.94 16.11 -12.45
N GLU A 70 11.13 15.16 -12.87
CA GLU A 70 11.19 13.72 -12.50
C GLU A 70 12.56 13.07 -12.74
N ASP A 71 13.36 13.61 -13.65
CA ASP A 71 14.68 13.08 -14.02
C ASP A 71 15.76 13.19 -12.94
N LYS A 72 15.57 14.00 -11.90
CA LYS A 72 16.54 14.14 -10.78
C LYS A 72 16.30 13.17 -9.64
N PHE A 73 15.12 12.56 -9.57
CA PHE A 73 14.77 11.61 -8.50
C PHE A 73 15.67 10.37 -8.53
N ALA A 74 16.03 9.88 -9.72
CA ALA A 74 16.91 8.74 -9.90
C ALA A 74 18.38 8.99 -9.51
N ALA A 75 18.81 10.25 -9.53
CA ALA A 75 20.20 10.60 -9.19
C ALA A 75 20.42 10.78 -7.68
N GLU A 76 19.36 11.13 -6.93
CA GLU A 76 19.45 11.38 -5.48
C GLU A 76 19.40 10.09 -4.65
N PHE A 77 18.92 8.97 -5.23
CA PHE A 77 18.85 7.64 -4.59
C PHE A 77 19.94 6.65 -5.07
N GLY A 78 20.86 7.08 -5.94
CA GLY A 78 22.08 6.32 -6.25
C GLY A 78 23.02 6.36 -5.05
N GLU A 79 23.50 5.17 -4.66
CA GLU A 79 24.47 4.88 -3.61
C GLU A 79 25.23 6.12 -3.08
N GLN A 80 24.73 6.73 -2.02
CA GLN A 80 25.59 7.51 -1.16
C GLN A 80 26.35 6.50 -0.32
N ASP A 81 27.58 6.23 -0.74
CA ASP A 81 28.59 5.73 0.18
C ASP A 81 28.51 6.58 1.45
N VAL A 82 28.28 5.93 2.56
CA VAL A 82 28.36 6.56 3.89
C VAL A 82 29.85 6.82 4.14
N THR A 83 30.40 7.81 3.46
CA THR A 83 31.65 8.42 3.91
C THR A 83 31.33 9.16 5.19
N THR A 84 31.91 8.70 6.27
CA THR A 84 31.97 9.38 7.55
C THR A 84 32.75 10.69 7.36
N GLU A 85 32.20 11.67 6.69
CA GLU A 85 32.72 13.00 6.62
C GLU A 85 32.00 13.89 7.65
N ASN A 86 32.78 14.14 8.74
CA ASN A 86 32.65 15.29 9.62
C ASN A 86 31.22 15.58 10.12
N ILE A 87 30.79 14.85 11.15
CA ILE A 87 29.82 15.38 12.11
C ILE A 87 30.56 16.51 12.87
N ALA A 88 30.63 17.69 12.26
CA ALA A 88 30.80 18.90 13.03
C ALA A 88 29.62 18.97 13.99
N PRO A 89 29.79 19.31 15.28
CA PRO A 89 28.64 19.59 16.13
C PRO A 89 28.05 20.92 15.66
N ASP A 90 27.15 20.82 14.68
CA ASP A 90 26.20 21.91 14.42
C ASP A 90 25.44 22.10 15.74
N ASN A 91 25.39 23.32 16.22
CA ASN A 91 24.66 23.69 17.42
C ASN A 91 23.19 23.31 17.24
N ALA A 92 22.85 22.06 17.57
CA ALA A 92 21.56 21.44 17.36
C ALA A 92 20.44 22.07 18.20
N LEU A 93 20.74 23.09 18.98
CA LEU A 93 19.80 23.81 19.84
C LEU A 93 19.19 25.06 19.17
N GLU A 94 19.65 25.46 17.97
CA GLU A 94 19.18 26.70 17.31
C GLU A 94 18.21 26.50 16.15
N ASN A 95 17.91 25.26 15.71
CA ASN A 95 17.00 25.02 14.59
C ASN A 95 15.62 24.52 15.02
N ASP A 96 14.85 25.40 15.66
CA ASP A 96 13.41 25.16 15.97
C ASP A 96 12.48 25.37 14.74
N THR A 97 13.05 25.67 13.57
CA THR A 97 12.27 25.81 12.34
C THR A 97 11.88 24.43 11.81
N PRO A 98 10.57 24.15 11.62
CA PRO A 98 10.13 22.88 11.06
C PRO A 98 10.75 22.63 9.68
N GLN A 99 11.34 21.47 9.49
CA GLN A 99 11.76 20.99 8.18
C GLN A 99 10.59 20.23 7.54
N TYR A 100 10.30 20.52 6.27
CA TYR A 100 9.18 19.88 5.59
C TYR A 100 9.63 18.73 4.70
N ALA A 101 8.86 17.64 4.76
CA ALA A 101 9.04 16.47 3.91
C ALA A 101 8.66 16.80 2.46
N LYS A 102 9.46 16.30 1.52
CA LYS A 102 9.18 16.44 0.08
C LYS A 102 8.07 15.48 -0.33
N GLN A 103 7.09 15.95 -1.06
CA GLN A 103 6.14 15.09 -1.75
C GLN A 103 6.83 14.46 -2.98
N VAL A 104 6.86 13.13 -3.04
CA VAL A 104 7.59 12.36 -4.06
C VAL A 104 6.66 11.63 -5.05
N ILE A 105 5.41 11.45 -4.68
CA ILE A 105 4.31 11.03 -5.56
C ILE A 105 3.08 11.91 -5.27
N SER A 106 2.17 12.02 -6.23
CA SER A 106 0.93 12.78 -6.03
C SER A 106 0.05 12.18 -4.93
N ALA A 107 -0.79 13.00 -4.30
CA ALA A 107 -1.76 12.52 -3.31
C ALA A 107 -2.76 11.54 -3.95
N GLN A 108 -3.09 11.73 -5.22
CA GLN A 108 -3.96 10.87 -6.02
C GLN A 108 -3.33 9.49 -6.21
N ASN A 109 -2.05 9.43 -6.61
CA ASN A 109 -1.33 8.16 -6.77
C ASN A 109 -1.23 7.42 -5.41
N ALA A 110 -0.87 8.13 -4.33
CA ALA A 110 -0.82 7.56 -3.00
C ALA A 110 -2.19 6.99 -2.56
N PHE A 111 -3.28 7.70 -2.86
CA PHE A 111 -4.64 7.27 -2.56
C PHE A 111 -5.01 5.98 -3.33
N ILE A 112 -4.79 5.94 -4.64
CA ILE A 112 -5.07 4.75 -5.47
C ILE A 112 -4.27 3.55 -4.97
N MET A 113 -2.99 3.72 -4.63
CA MET A 113 -2.17 2.66 -4.07
C MET A 113 -2.73 2.17 -2.71
N ARG A 114 -3.23 3.07 -1.86
CA ARG A 114 -3.90 2.70 -0.61
C ARG A 114 -5.16 1.88 -0.85
N GLU A 115 -5.97 2.22 -1.86
CA GLU A 115 -7.16 1.45 -2.23
C GLU A 115 -6.79 0.03 -2.71
N MET A 116 -5.70 -0.12 -3.47
CA MET A 116 -5.17 -1.44 -3.83
C MET A 116 -4.73 -2.24 -2.61
N MET A 117 -4.04 -1.61 -1.64
CA MET A 117 -3.65 -2.26 -0.39
C MET A 117 -4.85 -2.57 0.51
N TYR A 118 -5.88 -1.73 0.49
CA TYR A 118 -7.15 -1.99 1.16
C TYR A 118 -7.82 -3.25 0.57
N SER A 119 -7.88 -3.38 -0.75
CA SER A 119 -8.48 -4.52 -1.42
C SER A 119 -7.72 -5.84 -1.15
N ASN A 120 -6.43 -5.78 -0.84
CA ASN A 120 -5.67 -6.96 -0.40
C ASN A 120 -6.21 -7.57 0.93
N ILE A 121 -6.79 -6.74 1.80
CA ILE A 121 -7.44 -7.19 3.05
C ILE A 121 -8.91 -7.51 2.81
N TRP A 122 -9.62 -6.58 2.19
CA TRP A 122 -11.08 -6.61 2.17
C TRP A 122 -11.65 -7.29 0.93
N GLY A 123 -10.81 -7.60 -0.06
CA GLY A 123 -11.27 -8.16 -1.32
C GLY A 123 -12.19 -7.21 -2.06
N GLY A 124 -13.14 -7.77 -2.78
CA GLY A 124 -14.12 -7.02 -3.55
C GLY A 124 -15.26 -7.90 -4.02
N GLY A 125 -16.14 -7.31 -4.83
CA GLY A 125 -17.30 -8.01 -5.37
C GLY A 125 -18.37 -8.32 -4.33
N SER A 126 -19.28 -9.19 -4.71
CA SER A 126 -20.40 -9.66 -3.89
C SER A 126 -20.47 -11.19 -3.91
N TRP A 127 -20.39 -11.80 -2.75
CA TRP A 127 -20.54 -13.26 -2.61
C TRP A 127 -21.94 -13.73 -3.01
N ARG A 128 -22.95 -12.86 -2.83
CA ARG A 128 -24.33 -13.13 -3.22
C ARG A 128 -24.48 -13.29 -4.74
N ASP A 129 -23.72 -12.47 -5.49
CA ASP A 129 -23.81 -12.41 -6.95
C ASP A 129 -22.71 -13.26 -7.62
N GLY A 130 -21.95 -14.03 -6.83
CA GLY A 130 -20.86 -14.88 -7.32
C GLY A 130 -19.60 -14.12 -7.78
N THR A 131 -19.54 -12.81 -7.57
CA THR A 131 -18.39 -11.96 -7.94
C THR A 131 -17.43 -11.67 -6.78
N GLY A 132 -17.75 -12.20 -5.60
CA GLY A 132 -16.95 -11.98 -4.38
C GLY A 132 -15.59 -12.65 -4.43
N TRP A 133 -14.58 -11.96 -3.92
CA TRP A 133 -13.24 -12.49 -3.75
C TRP A 133 -12.59 -11.91 -2.48
N ASN A 134 -11.63 -12.66 -1.91
CA ASN A 134 -10.82 -12.22 -0.79
C ASN A 134 -9.41 -11.87 -1.27
N GLY A 135 -8.82 -10.82 -0.71
CA GLY A 135 -7.41 -10.55 -0.86
C GLY A 135 -6.55 -11.55 -0.08
N THR A 136 -5.26 -11.60 -0.37
CA THR A 136 -4.33 -12.51 0.32
C THR A 136 -4.11 -12.15 1.79
N GLY A 137 -4.37 -10.89 2.18
CA GLY A 137 -4.31 -10.38 3.56
C GLY A 137 -5.65 -10.39 4.29
N TRP A 138 -6.60 -11.23 3.90
CA TRP A 138 -7.96 -11.25 4.46
C TRP A 138 -8.02 -11.53 5.98
N ARG A 139 -6.99 -12.13 6.56
CA ARG A 139 -6.94 -12.42 8.00
C ARG A 139 -6.90 -11.14 8.84
N ALA A 140 -6.37 -10.04 8.29
CA ALA A 140 -6.38 -8.74 8.94
C ALA A 140 -7.79 -8.15 9.15
N GLN A 141 -8.84 -8.71 8.50
CA GLN A 141 -10.23 -8.38 8.79
C GLN A 141 -10.62 -8.62 10.26
N LYS A 142 -9.86 -9.48 10.98
CA LYS A 142 -10.03 -9.70 12.44
C LYS A 142 -9.81 -8.45 13.29
N LEU A 143 -9.20 -7.41 12.73
CA LEU A 143 -9.05 -6.11 13.40
C LEU A 143 -10.34 -5.27 13.34
N GLU A 144 -11.31 -5.65 12.51
CA GLU A 144 -12.61 -4.98 12.33
C GLU A 144 -12.48 -3.49 11.95
N ARG A 145 -11.38 -3.11 11.29
CA ARG A 145 -11.04 -1.73 10.93
C ARG A 145 -10.98 -1.54 9.43
N ARG A 146 -11.72 -0.56 8.93
CA ARG A 146 -11.78 -0.20 7.50
C ARG A 146 -10.75 0.84 7.07
N ASP A 147 -9.90 1.28 7.97
CA ASP A 147 -8.86 2.29 7.78
C ASP A 147 -7.44 1.69 7.74
N ILE A 148 -7.35 0.39 7.53
CA ILE A 148 -6.10 -0.34 7.37
C ILE A 148 -5.93 -0.85 5.94
N GLY A 149 -4.69 -0.99 5.51
CA GLY A 149 -4.31 -1.61 4.24
C GLY A 149 -2.98 -2.31 4.36
N GLY A 150 -2.69 -3.21 3.44
CA GLY A 150 -1.41 -3.92 3.46
C GLY A 150 -1.23 -4.85 2.28
N LYS A 151 -0.06 -5.50 2.24
CA LYS A 151 0.32 -6.46 1.20
C LYS A 151 1.15 -7.58 1.77
N THR A 152 0.80 -8.80 1.39
CA THR A 152 1.61 -10.00 1.64
C THR A 152 2.79 -10.07 0.69
N GLY A 153 3.92 -10.57 1.15
CA GLY A 153 5.07 -10.95 0.34
C GLY A 153 5.51 -12.37 0.66
N THR A 154 5.93 -13.11 -0.36
CA THR A 154 6.51 -14.45 -0.20
C THR A 154 7.56 -14.62 -1.28
N THR A 155 8.80 -14.85 -0.90
CA THR A 155 9.87 -15.14 -1.86
C THR A 155 9.74 -16.54 -2.42
N ASN A 156 10.40 -16.78 -3.55
CA ASN A 156 10.48 -18.11 -4.17
C ASN A 156 11.01 -19.12 -3.13
N ASP A 157 10.45 -20.31 -3.14
CA ASP A 157 10.75 -21.40 -2.20
C ASP A 157 10.46 -21.07 -0.73
N SER A 158 9.68 -20.02 -0.46
CA SER A 158 9.36 -19.55 0.91
C SER A 158 10.61 -19.35 1.76
N LYS A 159 11.62 -18.68 1.22
CA LYS A 159 12.86 -18.35 1.97
C LYS A 159 12.62 -17.31 3.02
N ASP A 160 11.79 -16.31 2.70
CA ASP A 160 11.25 -15.35 3.66
C ASP A 160 9.82 -14.96 3.31
N THR A 161 9.17 -14.36 4.26
CA THR A 161 7.78 -13.91 4.15
C THR A 161 7.62 -12.53 4.78
N TRP A 162 6.73 -11.76 4.17
CA TRP A 162 6.45 -10.38 4.54
C TRP A 162 4.96 -10.12 4.70
N TYR A 163 4.63 -9.27 5.62
CA TYR A 163 3.38 -8.52 5.62
C TYR A 163 3.67 -7.07 5.95
N ASN A 164 3.35 -6.19 5.04
CA ASN A 164 3.64 -4.76 5.14
C ASN A 164 2.31 -4.01 5.05
N GLY A 165 2.07 -3.11 5.98
CA GLY A 165 0.80 -2.40 5.98
C GLY A 165 0.79 -1.18 6.87
N TYR A 166 -0.34 -0.52 6.88
CA TYR A 166 -0.55 0.73 7.60
C TYR A 166 -1.92 0.75 8.30
N GLY A 167 -2.03 1.63 9.26
CA GLY A 167 -3.25 2.12 9.90
C GLY A 167 -3.14 3.60 10.20
N PRO A 168 -4.11 4.19 10.91
CA PRO A 168 -4.05 5.57 11.33
C PRO A 168 -2.77 5.91 12.08
N GLY A 169 -1.95 6.79 11.52
CA GLY A 169 -0.73 7.27 12.14
C GLY A 169 0.41 6.25 12.26
N ILE A 170 0.29 5.06 11.68
CA ILE A 170 1.29 4.00 11.84
C ILE A 170 1.49 3.20 10.55
N VAL A 171 2.75 2.84 10.30
CA VAL A 171 3.17 1.84 9.32
C VAL A 171 3.87 0.72 10.06
N ALA A 172 3.52 -0.51 9.77
CA ALA A 172 4.13 -1.69 10.38
C ALA A 172 4.58 -2.69 9.32
N ILE A 173 5.77 -3.25 9.54
CA ILE A 173 6.38 -4.26 8.67
C ILE A 173 6.65 -5.50 9.52
N ALA A 174 6.13 -6.63 9.09
CA ALA A 174 6.44 -7.93 9.65
C ALA A 174 7.24 -8.77 8.63
N TRP A 175 8.39 -9.22 9.04
CA TRP A 175 9.27 -10.08 8.26
C TRP A 175 9.61 -11.34 9.05
N VAL A 176 9.57 -12.46 8.38
CA VAL A 176 9.99 -13.76 8.94
C VAL A 176 10.87 -14.44 7.91
N GLY A 177 12.09 -14.76 8.32
CA GLY A 177 13.09 -15.36 7.46
C GLY A 177 14.35 -15.77 8.23
N PHE A 178 15.34 -16.24 7.51
CA PHE A 178 16.67 -16.49 8.01
C PHE A 178 17.65 -15.53 7.37
N ASP A 179 18.70 -15.13 8.09
CA ASP A 179 19.80 -14.33 7.52
C ASP A 179 20.51 -15.08 6.38
N ASP A 180 20.56 -16.41 6.46
CA ASP A 180 21.04 -17.27 5.39
C ASP A 180 19.90 -17.61 4.42
N HIS A 181 19.89 -16.96 3.28
CA HIS A 181 18.89 -17.17 2.21
C HIS A 181 19.01 -18.53 1.47
N SER A 182 19.99 -19.37 1.80
CA SER A 182 20.00 -20.75 1.33
C SER A 182 18.93 -21.59 2.04
N ARG A 183 18.49 -21.17 3.22
CA ARG A 183 17.47 -21.84 4.04
C ARG A 183 16.07 -21.42 3.61
N THR A 184 15.14 -22.38 3.66
CA THR A 184 13.72 -22.14 3.45
C THR A 184 12.97 -22.21 4.78
N LEU A 185 11.85 -21.52 4.89
CA LEU A 185 10.94 -21.64 6.02
C LEU A 185 10.23 -22.99 6.08
N GLY A 186 10.26 -23.71 4.96
CA GLY A 186 9.72 -25.07 4.86
C GLY A 186 8.20 -25.10 4.73
N ARG A 187 7.63 -26.19 5.24
CA ARG A 187 6.19 -26.45 5.26
C ARG A 187 5.76 -26.81 6.65
N THR A 188 4.68 -26.20 7.11
CA THR A 188 4.07 -26.52 8.40
C THR A 188 2.95 -27.53 8.19
N THR A 189 2.96 -28.62 8.93
CA THR A 189 1.88 -29.62 8.94
C THR A 189 0.70 -29.15 9.78
N VAL A 190 0.96 -28.34 10.80
CA VAL A 190 -0.07 -27.72 11.66
C VAL A 190 0.23 -26.23 11.78
N ASN A 191 -0.74 -25.41 11.41
CA ASN A 191 -0.65 -23.96 11.56
C ASN A 191 -1.99 -23.44 12.06
N SER A 192 -2.00 -22.86 13.27
CA SER A 192 -3.20 -22.32 13.93
C SER A 192 -3.85 -21.17 13.15
N ASN A 193 -3.11 -20.54 12.23
CA ASN A 193 -3.60 -19.47 11.36
C ASN A 193 -4.34 -19.98 10.12
N LEU A 194 -4.31 -21.29 9.86
CA LEU A 194 -5.10 -21.89 8.80
C LEU A 194 -6.55 -22.08 9.29
N GLY A 195 -7.50 -21.78 8.40
CA GLY A 195 -8.90 -22.09 8.64
C GLY A 195 -9.15 -23.60 8.69
N LYS A 196 -10.29 -24.00 9.25
CA LYS A 196 -10.71 -25.42 9.23
C LYS A 196 -10.79 -25.91 7.79
N GLY A 197 -10.15 -27.05 7.51
CA GLY A 197 -10.13 -27.68 6.19
C GLY A 197 -9.07 -27.13 5.22
N GLN A 198 -8.27 -26.14 5.60
CA GLN A 198 -7.14 -25.70 4.80
C GLN A 198 -5.96 -26.67 4.93
N ILE A 199 -5.40 -27.07 3.79
CA ILE A 199 -4.22 -27.92 3.75
C ILE A 199 -2.99 -27.08 4.09
N SER A 200 -2.17 -27.56 5.02
CA SER A 200 -0.88 -26.93 5.28
C SER A 200 0.04 -27.12 4.08
N GLY A 201 0.80 -26.12 3.77
CA GLY A 201 1.72 -26.10 2.64
C GLY A 201 2.93 -25.23 2.94
N ALA A 202 3.62 -24.78 1.90
CA ALA A 202 4.73 -23.86 2.06
C ALA A 202 4.32 -22.63 2.90
N GLU A 203 5.25 -22.13 3.70
CA GLU A 203 5.04 -20.89 4.45
C GLU A 203 4.85 -19.71 3.49
N SER A 204 4.07 -18.75 3.92
CA SER A 204 3.74 -17.56 3.12
C SER A 204 3.49 -16.34 4.01
N GLY A 205 3.55 -15.16 3.43
CA GLY A 205 3.26 -13.91 4.13
C GLY A 205 1.95 -13.95 4.92
N ALA A 206 0.90 -14.49 4.32
CA ALA A 206 -0.40 -14.63 4.97
C ALA A 206 -0.44 -15.61 6.14
N LYS A 207 0.47 -16.60 6.18
CA LYS A 207 0.50 -17.60 7.25
C LYS A 207 1.44 -17.24 8.38
N THR A 208 2.55 -16.60 8.06
CA THR A 208 3.69 -16.45 8.97
C THR A 208 3.86 -15.00 9.43
N ALA A 209 3.93 -14.05 8.49
CA ALA A 209 4.18 -12.64 8.80
C ALA A 209 2.89 -11.87 9.17
N GLU A 210 1.79 -12.11 8.47
CA GLU A 210 0.52 -11.42 8.71
C GLU A 210 -0.01 -11.57 10.14
N PRO A 211 0.03 -12.75 10.79
CA PRO A 211 -0.42 -12.88 12.18
C PRO A 211 0.34 -11.98 13.14
N ALA A 212 1.66 -11.88 13.02
CA ALA A 212 2.48 -11.00 13.84
C ALA A 212 2.11 -9.53 13.61
N TRP A 213 1.88 -9.14 12.36
CA TRP A 213 1.41 -7.80 12.01
C TRP A 213 0.02 -7.51 12.63
N ILE A 214 -0.91 -8.46 12.57
CA ILE A 214 -2.25 -8.31 13.15
C ILE A 214 -2.17 -8.11 14.67
N ASP A 215 -1.35 -8.90 15.36
CA ASP A 215 -1.22 -8.81 16.83
C ASP A 215 -0.59 -7.49 17.25
N PHE A 216 0.43 -7.03 16.51
CA PHE A 216 1.02 -5.70 16.70
C PHE A 216 0.00 -4.58 16.46
N MET A 217 -0.71 -4.60 15.33
CA MET A 217 -1.67 -3.55 14.97
C MET A 217 -2.87 -3.53 15.92
N ARG A 218 -3.27 -4.68 16.46
CA ARG A 218 -4.32 -4.74 17.49
C ARG A 218 -3.95 -3.93 18.72
N ALA A 219 -2.71 -4.07 19.18
CA ALA A 219 -2.21 -3.31 20.32
C ALA A 219 -1.97 -1.83 19.99
N ALA A 220 -1.37 -1.56 18.83
CA ALA A 220 -1.02 -0.21 18.41
C ALA A 220 -2.25 0.67 18.10
N LEU A 221 -3.35 0.07 17.67
CA LEU A 221 -4.59 0.78 17.33
C LEU A 221 -5.67 0.67 18.43
N ASP A 222 -5.33 0.12 19.58
CA ASP A 222 -6.24 0.07 20.72
C ASP A 222 -6.55 1.50 21.20
N GLY A 223 -7.84 1.82 21.32
CA GLY A 223 -8.30 3.16 21.67
C GLY A 223 -8.15 4.22 20.56
N VAL A 224 -7.56 3.90 19.41
CA VAL A 224 -7.45 4.83 18.27
C VAL A 224 -8.75 4.85 17.49
N PRO A 225 -9.45 6.01 17.35
CA PRO A 225 -10.68 6.09 16.58
C PRO A 225 -10.48 5.68 15.11
N GLN A 226 -11.46 4.95 14.56
CA GLN A 226 -11.43 4.60 13.15
C GLN A 226 -11.59 5.86 12.29
N GLN A 227 -10.74 6.01 11.29
CA GLN A 227 -10.76 7.15 10.37
C GLN A 227 -11.58 6.82 9.11
N GLY A 228 -12.26 7.85 8.57
CA GLY A 228 -12.86 7.78 7.25
C GLY A 228 -11.82 7.86 6.13
N LYS A 229 -12.23 7.52 4.93
CA LYS A 229 -11.38 7.72 3.73
C LYS A 229 -11.23 9.21 3.46
N ASN A 230 -10.01 9.68 3.43
CA ASN A 230 -9.67 11.00 2.91
C ASN A 230 -9.38 10.85 1.41
N ILE A 231 -10.32 11.31 0.57
CA ILE A 231 -10.22 11.25 -0.89
C ILE A 231 -9.64 12.59 -1.34
N PRO A 232 -8.47 12.61 -2.00
CA PRO A 232 -7.88 13.83 -2.51
C PRO A 232 -8.73 14.47 -3.61
N ASP A 233 -8.52 15.77 -3.83
CA ASP A 233 -9.05 16.45 -5.00
C ASP A 233 -8.56 15.73 -6.28
N ASP A 234 -9.32 15.88 -7.38
CA ASP A 234 -9.05 15.23 -8.66
C ASP A 234 -9.04 13.69 -8.65
N ILE A 235 -9.62 13.06 -7.64
CA ILE A 235 -10.04 11.67 -7.69
C ILE A 235 -11.52 11.60 -8.06
N VAL A 236 -11.83 10.88 -9.13
CA VAL A 236 -13.19 10.60 -9.58
C VAL A 236 -13.56 9.16 -9.31
N ARG A 237 -14.84 8.90 -9.11
CA ARG A 237 -15.37 7.56 -8.88
C ARG A 237 -16.43 7.27 -9.94
N VAL A 238 -16.15 6.34 -10.83
CA VAL A 238 -17.04 5.99 -11.93
C VAL A 238 -17.49 4.52 -11.86
N ARG A 239 -18.61 4.23 -12.49
CA ARG A 239 -19.12 2.86 -12.59
C ARG A 239 -18.55 2.21 -13.84
N ILE A 240 -17.90 1.06 -13.66
CA ILE A 240 -17.31 0.27 -14.73
C ILE A 240 -17.90 -1.13 -14.76
N ASP A 241 -17.85 -1.74 -15.93
CA ASP A 241 -18.05 -3.17 -16.11
C ASP A 241 -16.81 -3.92 -15.64
N ARG A 242 -17.02 -5.01 -14.89
CA ARG A 242 -15.92 -5.75 -14.22
C ARG A 242 -14.98 -6.45 -15.18
N ASP A 243 -15.50 -6.90 -16.32
CA ASP A 243 -14.74 -7.72 -17.25
C ASP A 243 -13.96 -6.86 -18.23
N SER A 244 -14.59 -5.80 -18.74
CA SER A 244 -13.97 -4.92 -19.74
C SER A 244 -13.27 -3.71 -19.18
N GLY A 245 -13.64 -3.27 -17.95
CA GLY A 245 -13.17 -2.01 -17.38
C GLY A 245 -13.78 -0.76 -17.99
N LEU A 246 -14.67 -0.89 -18.98
CA LEU A 246 -15.35 0.23 -19.65
C LEU A 246 -16.47 0.79 -18.77
N LEU A 247 -16.91 2.01 -19.04
CA LEU A 247 -18.08 2.59 -18.39
C LEU A 247 -19.33 1.76 -18.63
N THR A 248 -20.21 1.68 -17.63
CA THR A 248 -21.48 0.96 -17.78
C THR A 248 -22.62 1.64 -17.04
N HIS A 249 -23.82 1.52 -17.58
CA HIS A 249 -25.08 1.91 -16.93
C HIS A 249 -25.71 0.77 -16.12
N LYS A 250 -25.16 -0.46 -16.22
CA LYS A 250 -25.65 -1.61 -15.44
C LYS A 250 -25.48 -1.36 -13.96
N VAL A 251 -26.46 -1.81 -13.17
CA VAL A 251 -26.47 -1.67 -11.70
C VAL A 251 -26.48 -3.02 -10.97
N ASP A 252 -26.16 -4.08 -11.70
CA ASP A 252 -26.10 -5.46 -11.22
C ASP A 252 -24.67 -5.87 -10.81
N GLY A 253 -24.49 -7.15 -10.48
CA GLY A 253 -23.20 -7.71 -10.04
C GLY A 253 -22.08 -7.67 -11.10
N SER A 254 -22.40 -7.44 -12.39
CA SER A 254 -21.41 -7.28 -13.47
C SER A 254 -20.72 -5.93 -13.44
N SER A 255 -21.18 -4.98 -12.62
CA SER A 255 -20.62 -3.64 -12.51
C SER A 255 -20.03 -3.37 -11.13
N MET A 256 -19.15 -2.39 -11.07
CA MET A 256 -18.57 -1.90 -9.82
C MET A 256 -18.24 -0.41 -9.93
N PHE A 257 -18.06 0.23 -8.77
CA PHE A 257 -17.45 1.56 -8.72
C PHE A 257 -15.94 1.44 -8.51
N GLU A 258 -15.18 2.20 -9.29
CA GLU A 258 -13.73 2.26 -9.16
C GLU A 258 -13.25 3.72 -9.12
N TYR A 259 -12.09 3.94 -8.50
CA TYR A 259 -11.46 5.25 -8.37
C TYR A 259 -10.41 5.45 -9.45
N PHE A 260 -10.39 6.66 -10.02
CA PHE A 260 -9.43 7.08 -11.03
C PHE A 260 -8.92 8.47 -10.71
N GLU A 261 -7.70 8.78 -11.10
CA GLU A 261 -7.26 10.15 -11.23
C GLU A 261 -8.02 10.80 -12.37
N LYS A 262 -8.56 11.99 -12.17
CA LYS A 262 -9.36 12.73 -13.16
C LYS A 262 -8.64 12.86 -14.48
N GLY A 263 -9.28 12.42 -15.55
CA GLY A 263 -8.72 12.37 -16.89
C GLY A 263 -8.07 11.04 -17.27
N THR A 264 -8.01 10.07 -16.33
CA THR A 264 -7.55 8.70 -16.60
C THR A 264 -8.69 7.67 -16.54
N GLU A 265 -9.88 8.11 -16.18
CA GLU A 265 -11.07 7.26 -16.20
C GLU A 265 -11.43 6.83 -17.63
N PRO A 266 -12.04 5.62 -17.78
CA PRO A 266 -12.51 5.19 -19.12
C PRO A 266 -13.54 6.16 -19.67
N THR A 267 -13.50 6.40 -20.98
CA THR A 267 -14.43 7.28 -21.70
C THR A 267 -15.43 6.51 -22.55
N GLU A 268 -15.17 5.23 -22.81
CA GLU A 268 -16.01 4.36 -23.62
C GLU A 268 -16.99 3.57 -22.77
N TYR A 269 -18.19 3.33 -23.30
CA TYR A 269 -19.20 2.50 -22.66
C TYR A 269 -19.27 1.11 -23.29
N VAL A 270 -19.57 0.09 -22.45
CA VAL A 270 -19.85 -1.25 -22.93
C VAL A 270 -21.00 -1.21 -23.93
N GLY A 271 -20.83 -1.82 -25.11
CA GLY A 271 -21.85 -1.94 -26.14
C GLY A 271 -22.01 -0.74 -27.08
N ASN A 272 -21.13 0.25 -27.00
CA ASN A 272 -21.14 1.39 -27.95
C ASN A 272 -20.52 1.09 -29.31
N ASN A 273 -20.09 -0.13 -29.58
CA ASN A 273 -19.78 -0.55 -30.94
C ASN A 273 -21.10 -0.76 -31.69
N LEU A 274 -21.39 0.12 -32.62
CA LEU A 274 -22.58 0.08 -33.50
C LEU A 274 -22.76 -1.29 -34.20
N GLU A 275 -21.70 -2.09 -34.30
CA GLU A 275 -21.73 -3.43 -34.91
C GLU A 275 -22.39 -4.48 -33.99
N ASP A 276 -22.23 -4.41 -32.67
CA ASP A 276 -22.84 -5.36 -31.72
C ASP A 276 -24.35 -5.12 -31.55
N SER A 277 -24.84 -3.90 -31.76
CA SER A 277 -26.24 -3.52 -31.68
C SER A 277 -27.07 -4.08 -32.86
N ILE A 278 -26.43 -4.35 -33.98
CA ILE A 278 -27.09 -4.86 -35.19
C ILE A 278 -27.26 -6.38 -35.11
N TYR A 279 -26.36 -7.10 -34.43
CA TYR A 279 -26.43 -8.55 -34.31
C TYR A 279 -27.28 -9.07 -33.13
N SER A 280 -27.49 -8.28 -32.09
CA SER A 280 -28.31 -8.66 -30.93
C SER A 280 -29.83 -8.41 -31.11
N GLY A 281 -30.22 -7.76 -32.21
CA GLY A 281 -31.60 -7.44 -32.55
C GLY A 281 -32.32 -8.44 -33.47
N GLY A 282 -31.70 -9.58 -33.80
CA GLY A 282 -32.17 -10.47 -34.85
C GLY A 282 -32.34 -11.94 -34.50
N SER A 283 -32.93 -12.29 -33.34
CA SER A 283 -33.43 -13.65 -33.14
C SER A 283 -34.59 -13.70 -32.13
N GLY A 284 -35.68 -13.11 -32.48
CA GLY A 284 -36.90 -13.19 -31.67
C GLY A 284 -38.11 -12.75 -32.48
N GLY A 285 -38.67 -13.65 -33.26
CA GLY A 285 -40.00 -13.39 -33.80
C GLY A 285 -40.24 -13.75 -35.28
N ALA A 286 -40.16 -15.02 -35.62
CA ALA A 286 -40.79 -15.53 -36.84
C ALA A 286 -41.12 -17.03 -36.68
N GLU A 287 -41.98 -17.36 -35.73
CA GLU A 287 -42.71 -18.62 -35.73
C GLU A 287 -43.91 -18.45 -34.80
N GLU A 288 -44.99 -17.88 -35.34
CA GLU A 288 -46.39 -18.13 -34.97
C GLU A 288 -47.27 -17.25 -35.84
N LEU A 289 -47.50 -17.69 -37.05
CA LEU A 289 -48.69 -17.38 -37.84
C LEU A 289 -48.74 -18.36 -39.02
N PHE A 290 -49.18 -19.58 -38.73
CA PHE A 290 -50.11 -20.38 -39.60
C PHE A 290 -50.49 -21.65 -38.86
#